data_060a84ca494e50f3e3e648def8ffa0b7
#
_entry.id   060a84ca494e50f3e3e648def8ffa0b7
#
_cell.length_a   1.000
_cell.length_b   1.000
_cell.length_c   1.000
_cell.angle_alpha   90.00
_cell.angle_beta   90.00
_cell.angle_gamma   90.00
#
_symmetry.space_group_name_H-M   'P 1'
#
loop_
_entity.id
_entity.type
_entity.pdbx_description
1 polymer ?
#
loop_
_entity_poly.entity_id
_entity_poly.type
_entity_poly.pdbx_seq_one_letter_code
_entity_poly.pdbx_strand_id
1 'polypeptide(L)'
;GKGRGRLFIQPGVKFSQKMKDSFSDDTPDHRILAVTEYISEKMKGQKVILVTKDMNLRMKARSLGLQAEDYKTDQVEDLDFAINRSVREIEGIDTEVINRIYENANGVEVEQVFPKQELKGNNYYVLKNGNASVLACYDPVRRVIRKVEKPNVFGIYPKNAEQAFAVDALLNPNIQLVAISGKAGTGKTLLALASA
;
A
#
# COMPACT_ATOMS: atom_id res chain seq x y z
N GLY A 1 -29.13 2.05 23.89
CA GLY A 1 -28.59 2.66 22.69
C GLY A 1 -27.21 3.22 22.97
N LYS A 2 -26.18 2.72 22.30
CA LYS A 2 -24.82 3.29 22.37
C LYS A 2 -24.91 4.76 21.94
N GLY A 3 -24.47 5.69 22.79
CA GLY A 3 -24.54 7.12 22.56
C GLY A 3 -23.80 7.50 21.29
N ARG A 4 -24.51 8.12 20.36
CA ARG A 4 -23.92 8.72 19.17
C ARG A 4 -23.18 9.99 19.61
N GLY A 5 -21.93 10.18 19.15
CA GLY A 5 -21.20 11.41 19.36
C GLY A 5 -21.94 12.62 18.79
N ARG A 6 -21.58 13.81 19.24
CA ARG A 6 -22.09 15.07 18.71
C ARG A 6 -21.03 15.73 17.85
N LEU A 7 -21.43 16.23 16.67
CA LEU A 7 -20.57 17.02 15.81
C LEU A 7 -20.77 18.51 16.11
N PHE A 8 -19.65 19.22 16.31
CA PHE A 8 -19.64 20.68 16.44
C PHE A 8 -18.70 21.26 15.40
N ILE A 9 -19.07 22.40 14.84
CA ILE A 9 -18.24 23.20 13.96
C ILE A 9 -17.74 24.39 14.76
N GLN A 10 -16.43 24.48 14.97
CA GLN A 10 -15.79 25.61 15.61
C GLN A 10 -15.18 26.53 14.55
N PRO A 11 -15.66 27.77 14.39
CA PRO A 11 -15.02 28.75 13.52
C PRO A 11 -13.64 29.13 14.09
N GLY A 12 -12.81 29.75 13.25
CA GLY A 12 -11.47 30.20 13.64
C GLY A 12 -11.48 31.10 14.87
N VAL A 13 -10.42 31.03 15.64
CA VAL A 13 -10.20 31.84 16.85
C VAL A 13 -8.94 32.72 16.66
N LYS A 14 -8.84 33.80 17.43
CA LYS A 14 -7.63 34.61 17.49
C LYS A 14 -6.49 33.82 18.13
N PHE A 15 -5.27 33.99 17.63
CA PHE A 15 -4.09 33.37 18.22
C PHE A 15 -3.87 33.87 19.62
N SER A 16 -3.63 32.96 20.56
CA SER A 16 -3.16 33.28 21.93
C SER A 16 -1.76 33.92 21.87
N GLN A 17 -1.32 34.53 22.99
CA GLN A 17 0.05 35.05 23.07
C GLN A 17 1.08 33.91 22.85
N LYS A 18 0.83 32.75 23.45
CA LYS A 18 1.67 31.56 23.29
C LYS A 18 1.80 31.10 21.83
N MET A 19 0.70 31.14 21.08
CA MET A 19 0.74 30.84 19.65
C MET A 19 1.55 31.82 18.84
N LYS A 20 1.41 33.14 19.14
CA LYS A 20 2.17 34.22 18.49
C LYS A 20 3.66 34.14 18.78
N ASP A 21 4.02 33.75 20.00
CA ASP A 21 5.42 33.60 20.43
C ASP A 21 6.06 32.35 19.81
N SER A 22 5.25 31.32 19.50
CA SER A 22 5.73 30.06 18.94
C SER A 22 5.78 30.04 17.40
N PHE A 23 4.92 30.82 16.73
CA PHE A 23 4.78 30.82 15.27
C PHE A 23 4.57 32.22 14.74
N SER A 24 5.42 32.62 13.77
CA SER A 24 5.37 33.95 13.14
C SER A 24 4.27 34.10 12.10
N ASP A 25 3.81 32.98 11.51
CA ASP A 25 2.99 32.99 10.30
C ASP A 25 1.55 32.51 10.58
N ASP A 26 0.57 33.14 9.91
CA ASP A 26 -0.81 32.72 9.93
C ASP A 26 -1.07 31.68 8.82
N THR A 27 -0.72 30.42 9.10
CA THR A 27 -0.96 29.30 8.20
C THR A 27 -2.23 28.52 8.61
N PRO A 28 -2.84 27.74 7.69
CA PRO A 28 -3.97 26.88 8.03
C PRO A 28 -3.68 25.93 9.21
N ASP A 29 -2.48 25.38 9.28
CA ASP A 29 -2.01 24.56 10.40
C ASP A 29 -2.08 25.28 11.72
N HIS A 30 -1.57 26.52 11.77
CA HIS A 30 -1.53 27.32 12.98
C HIS A 30 -2.94 27.72 13.43
N ARG A 31 -3.88 27.93 12.50
CA ARG A 31 -5.30 28.15 12.81
C ARG A 31 -5.95 26.93 13.45
N ILE A 32 -5.62 25.70 12.97
CA ILE A 32 -6.09 24.45 13.56
C ILE A 32 -5.55 24.30 14.97
N LEU A 33 -4.27 24.59 15.20
CA LEU A 33 -3.64 24.55 16.53
C LEU A 33 -4.29 25.56 17.48
N ALA A 34 -4.55 26.79 17.03
CA ALA A 34 -5.20 27.81 17.86
C ALA A 34 -6.62 27.40 18.28
N VAL A 35 -7.39 26.77 17.37
CA VAL A 35 -8.71 26.22 17.70
C VAL A 35 -8.57 25.10 18.71
N THR A 36 -7.59 24.20 18.55
CA THR A 36 -7.36 23.08 19.46
C THR A 36 -6.99 23.57 20.86
N GLU A 37 -6.09 24.55 20.96
CA GLU A 37 -5.71 25.20 22.23
C GLU A 37 -6.92 25.82 22.91
N TYR A 38 -7.69 26.63 22.20
CA TYR A 38 -8.89 27.30 22.70
C TYR A 38 -9.93 26.32 23.26
N ILE A 39 -10.17 25.21 22.52
CA ILE A 39 -11.11 24.17 22.99
C ILE A 39 -10.56 23.49 24.25
N SER A 40 -9.25 23.20 24.27
CA SER A 40 -8.60 22.58 25.43
C SER A 40 -8.71 23.45 26.69
N GLU A 41 -8.58 24.76 26.55
CA GLU A 41 -8.75 25.71 27.65
C GLU A 41 -10.20 25.84 28.13
N LYS A 42 -11.15 25.83 27.18
CA LYS A 42 -12.57 25.90 27.52
C LYS A 42 -13.13 24.63 28.16
N MET A 43 -12.62 23.49 27.77
CA MET A 43 -13.09 22.19 28.25
C MET A 43 -12.21 21.63 29.36
N LYS A 44 -11.88 22.45 30.34
CA LYS A 44 -11.09 22.03 31.51
C LYS A 44 -11.73 20.80 32.18
N GLY A 45 -10.92 19.70 32.28
CA GLY A 45 -11.37 18.44 32.85
C GLY A 45 -11.85 17.40 31.79
N GLN A 46 -11.92 17.78 30.53
CA GLN A 46 -12.15 16.83 29.42
C GLN A 46 -10.88 16.64 28.60
N LYS A 47 -10.69 15.43 28.10
CA LYS A 47 -9.58 15.13 27.22
C LYS A 47 -9.87 15.67 25.81
N VAL A 48 -9.08 16.63 25.35
CA VAL A 48 -9.14 17.17 23.98
C VAL A 48 -7.95 16.62 23.20
N ILE A 49 -8.22 16.03 22.04
CA ILE A 49 -7.21 15.39 21.20
C ILE A 49 -7.34 15.94 19.79
N LEU A 50 -6.26 16.47 19.24
CA LEU A 50 -6.16 16.78 17.81
C LEU A 50 -5.92 15.47 17.03
N VAL A 51 -6.82 15.12 16.13
CA VAL A 51 -6.67 13.94 15.26
C VAL A 51 -6.34 14.41 13.85
N THR A 52 -5.17 14.03 13.35
CA THR A 52 -4.71 14.41 11.99
C THR A 52 -3.71 13.41 11.45
N LYS A 53 -3.70 13.22 10.11
CA LYS A 53 -2.67 12.44 9.40
C LYS A 53 -1.35 13.18 9.24
N ASP A 54 -1.36 14.51 9.32
CA ASP A 54 -0.16 15.32 9.15
C ASP A 54 0.77 15.17 10.35
N MET A 55 1.94 14.57 10.11
CA MET A 55 2.97 14.37 11.13
C MET A 55 3.51 15.70 11.67
N ASN A 56 3.72 16.69 10.78
CA ASN A 56 4.25 17.98 11.17
C ASN A 56 3.27 18.72 12.08
N LEU A 57 1.97 18.67 11.76
CA LEU A 57 0.93 19.25 12.57
C LEU A 57 0.83 18.57 13.95
N ARG A 58 0.98 17.22 14.01
CA ARG A 58 1.04 16.51 15.29
C ARG A 58 2.26 16.92 16.14
N MET A 59 3.43 17.07 15.49
CA MET A 59 4.64 17.51 16.20
C MET A 59 4.49 18.94 16.74
N LYS A 60 3.97 19.87 15.94
CA LYS A 60 3.66 21.24 16.37
C LYS A 60 2.66 21.27 17.53
N ALA A 61 1.60 20.45 17.47
CA ALA A 61 0.64 20.34 18.56
C ALA A 61 1.30 19.91 19.87
N ARG A 62 2.13 18.87 19.81
CA ARG A 62 2.86 18.36 20.99
C ARG A 62 3.84 19.36 21.56
N SER A 63 4.53 20.17 20.73
CA SER A 63 5.43 21.23 21.21
C SER A 63 4.68 22.31 22.00
N LEU A 64 3.40 22.53 21.69
CA LEU A 64 2.51 23.41 22.46
C LEU A 64 1.89 22.73 23.70
N GLY A 65 2.21 21.47 23.98
CA GLY A 65 1.61 20.70 25.06
C GLY A 65 0.19 20.18 24.77
N LEU A 66 -0.26 20.26 23.52
CA LEU A 66 -1.55 19.72 23.10
C LEU A 66 -1.44 18.22 22.81
N GLN A 67 -2.50 17.47 23.12
CA GLN A 67 -2.56 16.05 22.76
C GLN A 67 -2.90 15.91 21.27
N ALA A 68 -2.11 15.10 20.57
CA ALA A 68 -2.32 14.83 19.16
C ALA A 68 -2.10 13.35 18.84
N GLU A 69 -3.02 12.79 18.05
CA GLU A 69 -3.03 11.38 17.63
C GLU A 69 -3.16 11.27 16.09
N ASP A 70 -2.73 10.14 15.58
CA ASP A 70 -2.89 9.80 14.17
C ASP A 70 -4.34 9.35 13.90
N TYR A 71 -4.87 9.73 12.73
CA TYR A 71 -6.15 9.22 12.26
C TYR A 71 -5.99 7.80 11.72
N LYS A 72 -6.27 6.82 12.56
CA LYS A 72 -6.04 5.39 12.25
C LYS A 72 -7.18 4.73 11.46
N THR A 73 -8.37 5.31 11.41
CA THR A 73 -9.57 4.68 10.85
C THR A 73 -9.55 4.53 9.32
N ASP A 74 -8.62 5.21 8.62
CA ASP A 74 -8.37 5.04 7.18
C ASP A 74 -7.33 3.95 6.85
N GLN A 75 -6.70 3.38 7.84
CA GLN A 75 -5.94 2.17 7.63
C GLN A 75 -6.97 1.05 7.51
N VAL A 76 -7.25 0.68 6.27
CA VAL A 76 -7.92 -0.58 5.99
C VAL A 76 -6.92 -1.64 6.48
N GLU A 77 -7.17 -2.22 7.65
CA GLU A 77 -6.37 -3.34 8.18
C GLU A 77 -6.28 -4.47 7.16
N ASP A 78 -7.27 -4.55 6.26
CA ASP A 78 -7.30 -5.46 5.12
C ASP A 78 -6.46 -5.05 3.91
N LEU A 79 -5.93 -3.81 3.81
CA LEU A 79 -5.06 -3.42 2.71
C LEU A 79 -3.68 -4.08 2.82
N ASP A 80 -3.11 -4.20 4.00
CA ASP A 80 -1.89 -4.99 4.21
C ASP A 80 -2.14 -6.47 3.90
N PHE A 81 -3.34 -6.98 4.17
CA PHE A 81 -3.76 -8.32 3.80
C PHE A 81 -4.03 -8.48 2.30
N ALA A 82 -4.53 -7.45 1.62
CA ALA A 82 -4.78 -7.47 0.17
C ALA A 82 -3.49 -7.20 -0.62
N ILE A 83 -2.63 -6.30 -0.16
CA ILE A 83 -1.34 -5.95 -0.79
C ILE A 83 -0.32 -7.07 -0.59
N ASN A 84 -0.23 -7.66 0.60
CA ASN A 84 0.64 -8.82 0.87
C ASN A 84 0.19 -10.11 0.19
N ARG A 85 -0.98 -10.13 -0.46
CA ARG A 85 -1.47 -11.27 -1.24
C ARG A 85 -1.19 -11.20 -2.73
N SER A 86 -0.61 -10.13 -3.24
CA SER A 86 -0.29 -10.02 -4.67
C SER A 86 0.84 -10.96 -5.09
N VAL A 87 1.76 -11.28 -4.18
CA VAL A 87 2.83 -12.26 -4.38
C VAL A 87 2.65 -13.40 -3.40
N ARG A 88 2.32 -14.58 -3.90
CA ARG A 88 2.17 -15.80 -3.08
C ARG A 88 3.34 -16.72 -3.32
N GLU A 89 4.11 -16.96 -2.27
CA GLU A 89 5.07 -18.06 -2.29
C GLU A 89 4.35 -19.37 -1.96
N ILE A 90 4.54 -20.38 -2.81
CA ILE A 90 3.93 -21.70 -2.64
C ILE A 90 5.04 -22.74 -2.70
N GLU A 91 5.24 -23.40 -1.59
CA GLU A 91 6.20 -24.50 -1.45
C GLU A 91 5.58 -25.85 -1.78
N GLY A 92 6.41 -26.81 -2.17
CA GLY A 92 5.99 -28.21 -2.37
C GLY A 92 5.32 -28.49 -3.72
N ILE A 93 5.49 -27.62 -4.70
CA ILE A 93 5.07 -27.89 -6.07
C ILE A 93 6.02 -28.92 -6.69
N ASP A 94 5.49 -29.93 -7.38
CA ASP A 94 6.31 -30.93 -8.05
C ASP A 94 7.38 -30.28 -8.96
N THR A 95 8.62 -30.71 -8.80
CA THR A 95 9.76 -30.19 -9.56
C THR A 95 9.56 -30.38 -11.08
N GLU A 96 8.91 -31.47 -11.51
CA GLU A 96 8.60 -31.68 -12.92
C GLU A 96 7.60 -30.63 -13.44
N VAL A 97 6.65 -30.22 -12.61
CA VAL A 97 5.69 -29.16 -12.95
C VAL A 97 6.40 -27.83 -13.05
N ILE A 98 7.31 -27.52 -12.12
CA ILE A 98 8.15 -26.30 -12.16
C ILE A 98 8.96 -26.26 -13.45
N ASN A 99 9.61 -27.37 -13.83
CA ASN A 99 10.40 -27.47 -15.06
C ASN A 99 9.53 -27.27 -16.31
N ARG A 100 8.34 -27.88 -16.35
CA ARG A 100 7.41 -27.70 -17.48
C ARG A 100 6.94 -26.25 -17.61
N ILE A 101 6.67 -25.54 -16.51
CA ILE A 101 6.33 -24.11 -16.54
C ILE A 101 7.53 -23.30 -17.06
N TYR A 102 8.75 -23.72 -16.73
CA TYR A 102 9.96 -23.01 -17.12
C TYR A 102 10.25 -23.17 -18.61
N GLU A 103 10.03 -24.35 -19.19
CA GLU A 103 10.34 -24.72 -20.57
C GLU A 103 9.21 -24.42 -21.55
N ASN A 104 7.96 -24.46 -21.10
CA ASN A 104 6.80 -24.30 -21.99
C ASN A 104 6.34 -22.84 -22.07
N ALA A 105 6.63 -22.17 -23.17
CA ALA A 105 6.20 -20.81 -23.43
C ALA A 105 4.67 -20.61 -23.41
N ASN A 106 3.89 -21.68 -23.66
CA ASN A 106 2.43 -21.63 -23.60
C ASN A 106 1.85 -21.80 -22.19
N GLY A 107 2.71 -22.13 -21.22
CA GLY A 107 2.31 -22.42 -19.84
C GLY A 107 1.84 -23.86 -19.64
N VAL A 108 1.42 -24.16 -18.42
CA VAL A 108 0.92 -25.47 -17.98
C VAL A 108 -0.52 -25.29 -17.49
N GLU A 109 -1.38 -26.24 -17.80
CA GLU A 109 -2.79 -26.21 -17.37
C GLU A 109 -2.90 -26.02 -15.86
N VAL A 110 -3.83 -25.17 -15.44
CA VAL A 110 -3.97 -24.78 -14.04
C VAL A 110 -4.25 -25.97 -13.13
N GLU A 111 -5.00 -26.95 -13.59
CA GLU A 111 -5.36 -28.15 -12.88
C GLU A 111 -4.15 -29.03 -12.50
N GLN A 112 -3.07 -28.95 -13.28
CA GLN A 112 -1.82 -29.68 -13.01
C GLN A 112 -0.97 -29.03 -11.93
N VAL A 113 -1.15 -27.72 -11.72
CA VAL A 113 -0.42 -26.94 -10.69
C VAL A 113 -1.26 -26.78 -9.43
N PHE A 114 -2.56 -26.54 -9.61
CA PHE A 114 -3.53 -26.25 -8.55
C PHE A 114 -4.83 -27.06 -8.72
N PRO A 115 -4.82 -28.36 -8.45
CA PRO A 115 -5.89 -29.29 -8.84
C PRO A 115 -7.26 -29.06 -8.18
N LYS A 116 -7.42 -28.14 -7.24
CA LYS A 116 -8.70 -27.89 -6.54
C LYS A 116 -8.85 -26.45 -6.09
N GLN A 117 -8.13 -25.52 -6.70
CA GLN A 117 -8.17 -24.12 -6.28
C GLN A 117 -8.83 -23.25 -7.35
N GLU A 118 -9.78 -22.43 -6.94
CA GLU A 118 -10.22 -21.31 -7.78
C GLU A 118 -9.18 -20.19 -7.72
N LEU A 119 -8.58 -19.89 -8.86
CA LEU A 119 -7.62 -18.81 -8.99
C LEU A 119 -8.32 -17.57 -9.52
N LYS A 120 -7.92 -16.42 -8.99
CA LYS A 120 -8.33 -15.13 -9.55
C LYS A 120 -7.35 -14.72 -10.64
N GLY A 121 -7.86 -14.11 -11.71
CA GLY A 121 -7.01 -13.54 -12.76
C GLY A 121 -5.99 -12.55 -12.18
N ASN A 122 -4.88 -12.40 -12.87
CA ASN A 122 -3.76 -11.53 -12.49
C ASN A 122 -3.11 -11.88 -11.13
N ASN A 123 -3.27 -13.09 -10.63
CA ASN A 123 -2.52 -13.56 -9.47
C ASN A 123 -1.13 -14.03 -9.89
N TYR A 124 -0.13 -13.58 -9.15
CA TYR A 124 1.27 -13.92 -9.33
C TYR A 124 1.75 -14.84 -8.21
N TYR A 125 2.65 -15.76 -8.55
CA TYR A 125 3.15 -16.81 -7.66
C TYR A 125 4.66 -16.96 -7.78
N VAL A 126 5.32 -17.22 -6.65
CA VAL A 126 6.65 -17.81 -6.61
C VAL A 126 6.46 -19.28 -6.24
N LEU A 127 6.55 -20.17 -7.24
CA LEU A 127 6.40 -21.61 -7.02
C LEU A 127 7.76 -22.20 -6.69
N LYS A 128 7.85 -22.99 -5.63
CA LYS A 128 9.12 -23.52 -5.10
C LYS A 128 9.04 -25.00 -4.76
N ASN A 129 10.18 -25.66 -4.87
CA ASN A 129 10.44 -26.98 -4.30
C ASN A 129 11.95 -27.12 -4.03
N GLY A 130 12.35 -26.97 -2.78
CA GLY A 130 13.76 -26.94 -2.42
C GLY A 130 14.54 -25.86 -3.19
N ASN A 131 15.47 -26.26 -4.05
CA ASN A 131 16.27 -25.33 -4.85
C ASN A 131 15.62 -24.93 -6.19
N ALA A 132 14.56 -25.61 -6.60
CA ALA A 132 13.83 -25.27 -7.82
C ALA A 132 12.80 -24.16 -7.52
N SER A 133 12.77 -23.14 -8.39
CA SER A 133 11.75 -22.09 -8.27
C SER A 133 11.43 -21.47 -9.63
N VAL A 134 10.18 -21.04 -9.82
CA VAL A 134 9.75 -20.30 -11.00
C VAL A 134 8.81 -19.15 -10.60
N LEU A 135 8.96 -18.02 -11.27
CA LEU A 135 8.00 -16.91 -11.20
C LEU A 135 6.87 -17.23 -12.18
N ALA A 136 5.63 -17.21 -11.72
CA ALA A 136 4.49 -17.62 -12.50
C ALA A 136 3.30 -16.67 -12.34
N CYS A 137 2.44 -16.65 -13.36
CA CYS A 137 1.19 -15.91 -13.37
C CYS A 137 0.07 -16.78 -13.91
N TYR A 138 -1.12 -16.65 -13.32
CA TYR A 138 -2.32 -17.30 -13.84
C TYR A 138 -2.93 -16.48 -14.98
N ASP A 139 -3.05 -17.10 -16.15
CA ASP A 139 -3.80 -16.58 -17.29
C ASP A 139 -5.22 -17.17 -17.28
N PRO A 140 -6.25 -16.36 -16.95
CA PRO A 140 -7.62 -16.85 -16.84
C PRO A 140 -8.27 -17.15 -18.19
N VAL A 141 -7.78 -16.54 -19.28
CA VAL A 141 -8.33 -16.75 -20.63
C VAL A 141 -7.90 -18.11 -21.18
N ARG A 142 -6.63 -18.44 -21.01
CA ARG A 142 -6.05 -19.72 -21.46
C ARG A 142 -6.17 -20.83 -20.42
N ARG A 143 -6.53 -20.48 -19.16
CA ARG A 143 -6.56 -21.38 -18.00
C ARG A 143 -5.22 -22.08 -17.73
N VAL A 144 -4.13 -21.34 -17.88
CA VAL A 144 -2.77 -21.84 -17.68
C VAL A 144 -2.00 -21.05 -16.64
N ILE A 145 -1.03 -21.70 -16.02
CA ILE A 145 0.03 -21.06 -15.24
C ILE A 145 1.20 -20.87 -16.20
N ARG A 146 1.51 -19.61 -16.50
CA ARG A 146 2.63 -19.24 -17.38
C ARG A 146 3.82 -18.71 -16.58
N LYS A 147 5.02 -18.90 -17.08
CA LYS A 147 6.23 -18.29 -16.57
C LYS A 147 6.14 -16.77 -16.68
N VAL A 148 6.69 -16.08 -15.68
CA VAL A 148 6.93 -14.63 -15.71
C VAL A 148 8.41 -14.41 -15.99
N GLU A 149 8.69 -13.69 -17.06
CA GLU A 149 10.04 -13.33 -17.47
C GLU A 149 10.52 -12.09 -16.70
N LYS A 150 11.83 -11.84 -16.74
CA LYS A 150 12.46 -10.61 -16.24
C LYS A 150 13.00 -9.80 -17.42
N PRO A 151 12.14 -9.17 -18.22
CA PRO A 151 12.59 -8.47 -19.40
C PRO A 151 13.41 -7.24 -19.04
N ASN A 152 14.29 -6.86 -19.97
CA ASN A 152 14.92 -5.56 -19.95
C ASN A 152 13.92 -4.53 -20.47
N VAL A 153 13.54 -3.55 -19.66
CA VAL A 153 12.68 -2.43 -20.05
C VAL A 153 13.50 -1.13 -19.96
N PHE A 154 13.82 -0.57 -21.12
CA PHE A 154 14.68 0.62 -21.23
C PHE A 154 15.99 0.54 -20.42
N GLY A 155 16.69 -0.59 -20.45
CA GLY A 155 17.93 -0.81 -19.71
C GLY A 155 17.73 -1.15 -18.22
N ILE A 156 16.49 -1.26 -17.75
CA ILE A 156 16.16 -1.58 -16.38
C ILE A 156 15.75 -3.06 -16.29
N TYR A 157 16.42 -3.80 -15.39
CA TYR A 157 16.12 -5.20 -15.09
C TYR A 157 15.42 -5.32 -13.73
N PRO A 158 14.32 -6.07 -13.65
CA PRO A 158 13.70 -6.40 -12.36
C PRO A 158 14.68 -7.14 -11.44
N LYS A 159 14.90 -6.61 -10.24
CA LYS A 159 15.87 -7.18 -9.27
C LYS A 159 15.27 -8.27 -8.39
N ASN A 160 13.96 -8.26 -8.19
CA ASN A 160 13.25 -9.21 -7.34
C ASN A 160 11.95 -9.68 -8.02
N ALA A 161 11.22 -10.59 -7.37
CA ALA A 161 9.98 -11.15 -7.89
C ALA A 161 8.89 -10.09 -8.06
N GLU A 162 8.73 -9.21 -7.08
CA GLU A 162 7.71 -8.16 -7.07
C GLU A 162 7.90 -7.18 -8.24
N GLN A 163 9.14 -6.81 -8.52
CA GLN A 163 9.46 -5.95 -9.66
C GLN A 163 9.20 -6.66 -10.99
N ALA A 164 9.52 -7.96 -11.10
CA ALA A 164 9.22 -8.75 -12.28
C ALA A 164 7.71 -8.85 -12.53
N PHE A 165 6.93 -9.08 -11.49
CA PHE A 165 5.47 -9.12 -11.57
C PHE A 165 4.87 -7.75 -11.92
N ALA A 166 5.41 -6.67 -11.37
CA ALA A 166 4.97 -5.32 -11.73
C ALA A 166 5.23 -5.01 -13.21
N VAL A 167 6.41 -5.35 -13.72
CA VAL A 167 6.75 -5.16 -15.15
C VAL A 167 5.86 -6.03 -16.04
N ASP A 168 5.66 -7.30 -15.69
CA ASP A 168 4.76 -8.20 -16.43
C ASP A 168 3.33 -7.65 -16.50
N ALA A 169 2.81 -7.14 -15.38
CA ALA A 169 1.49 -6.53 -15.33
C ALA A 169 1.40 -5.24 -16.16
N LEU A 170 2.42 -4.37 -16.09
CA LEU A 170 2.47 -3.10 -16.82
C LEU A 170 2.58 -3.31 -18.34
N LEU A 171 3.29 -4.34 -18.78
CA LEU A 171 3.45 -4.68 -20.19
C LEU A 171 2.27 -5.47 -20.76
N ASN A 172 1.35 -5.95 -19.94
CA ASN A 172 0.21 -6.75 -20.39
C ASN A 172 -0.93 -5.85 -20.89
N PRO A 173 -1.22 -5.83 -22.21
CA PRO A 173 -2.25 -4.94 -22.77
C PRO A 173 -3.68 -5.26 -22.31
N ASN A 174 -3.91 -6.44 -21.72
CA ASN A 174 -5.21 -6.82 -21.18
C ASN A 174 -5.45 -6.30 -19.77
N ILE A 175 -4.44 -5.73 -19.09
CA ILE A 175 -4.57 -5.13 -17.78
C ILE A 175 -4.71 -3.61 -17.93
N GLN A 176 -5.91 -3.10 -17.72
CA GLN A 176 -6.24 -1.69 -17.93
C GLN A 176 -5.76 -0.76 -16.80
N LEU A 177 -5.55 -1.30 -15.60
CA LEU A 177 -5.13 -0.53 -14.43
C LEU A 177 -4.17 -1.33 -13.58
N VAL A 178 -2.99 -0.77 -13.33
CA VAL A 178 -1.98 -1.32 -12.41
C VAL A 178 -1.71 -0.30 -11.30
N ALA A 179 -1.97 -0.67 -10.06
CA ALA A 179 -1.64 0.13 -8.89
C ALA A 179 -0.38 -0.44 -8.20
N ILE A 180 0.67 0.38 -8.08
CA ILE A 180 1.94 -0.03 -7.46
C ILE A 180 2.08 0.65 -6.10
N SER A 181 2.08 -0.14 -5.04
CA SER A 181 2.31 0.31 -3.67
C SER A 181 3.63 -0.23 -3.13
N GLY A 182 4.20 0.43 -2.14
CA GLY A 182 5.44 0.00 -1.48
C GLY A 182 6.20 1.16 -0.86
N LYS A 183 7.24 0.85 -0.07
CA LYS A 183 8.08 1.84 0.63
C LYS A 183 8.80 2.77 -0.35
N ALA A 184 9.23 3.93 0.12
CA ALA A 184 10.08 4.84 -0.66
C ALA A 184 11.38 4.11 -1.10
N GLY A 185 11.89 4.45 -2.30
CA GLY A 185 13.13 3.86 -2.82
C GLY A 185 13.01 2.45 -3.43
N THR A 186 11.83 1.86 -3.50
CA THR A 186 11.62 0.51 -4.09
C THR A 186 11.53 0.47 -5.61
N GLY A 187 11.75 1.60 -6.29
CA GLY A 187 11.79 1.67 -7.76
C GLY A 187 10.43 1.76 -8.46
N LYS A 188 9.34 2.02 -7.75
CA LYS A 188 7.97 2.06 -8.32
C LYS A 188 7.85 2.98 -9.53
N THR A 189 8.22 4.25 -9.36
CA THR A 189 8.15 5.26 -10.42
C THR A 189 9.07 4.91 -11.61
N LEU A 190 10.25 4.36 -11.31
CA LEU A 190 11.22 3.95 -12.32
C LEU A 190 10.64 2.81 -13.19
N LEU A 191 10.05 1.80 -12.57
CA LEU A 191 9.42 0.69 -13.30
C LEU A 191 8.21 1.15 -14.11
N ALA A 192 7.36 2.01 -13.55
CA ALA A 192 6.21 2.54 -14.26
C ALA A 192 6.62 3.34 -15.51
N LEU A 193 7.62 4.23 -15.39
CA LEU A 193 8.14 5.01 -16.52
C LEU A 193 8.84 4.15 -17.57
N ALA A 194 9.60 3.13 -17.15
CA ALA A 194 10.30 2.24 -18.06
C ALA A 194 9.36 1.30 -18.83
N SER A 195 8.15 1.09 -18.32
CA SER A 195 7.15 0.19 -18.94
C SER A 195 6.08 0.95 -19.75
N ALA A 196 6.11 2.29 -19.74
CA ALA A 196 5.21 3.16 -20.52
C ALA A 196 5.73 3.36 -21.94
#